data_cf1b9f95de8676c960920d19f7cd1f46
#
_entry.id   cf1b9f95de8676c960920d19f7cd1f46
#
_cell.length_a   1.000
_cell.length_b   1.000
_cell.length_c   1.000
_cell.angle_alpha   90.00
_cell.angle_beta   90.00
_cell.angle_gamma   90.00
#
_symmetry.space_group_name_H-M   'P 1'
#
loop_
_entity.id
_entity.type
_entity.pdbx_description
1 polymer ?
#
loop_
_entity_poly.entity_id
_entity_poly.type
_entity_poly.pdbx_seq_one_letter_code
_entity_poly.pdbx_strand_id
1 'polypeptide(L)'
;GTEALGEKNCKQAAGYFNRIKEEHPFSPYALRAELALADAHFLDEEYWMAVEAYRDFETLHPRNEAIPYVLYQLGVSLRKTYTSIDRSATEGKEAIEYFTRLQQEYPDTEYGRKAPEQIAECRKTLAQREIYIANVFWGMENYQAAYTRFQHVVQTYPDATEEAEYARTKGEAAYLKFRQTDAQTMRETQEGSWKDWFRWL
;
A
#
# COMPACT_ATOMS: atom_id res chain seq x y z
N GLY A 1 19.10 24.30 -11.01
CA GLY A 1 18.21 23.19 -10.64
C GLY A 1 18.89 21.86 -10.90
N THR A 2 19.23 21.54 -12.15
CA THR A 2 19.88 20.26 -12.53
C THR A 2 21.26 20.08 -11.87
N GLU A 3 22.05 21.14 -11.74
CA GLU A 3 23.33 21.12 -11.04
C GLU A 3 23.13 20.78 -9.54
N ALA A 4 22.15 21.40 -8.89
CA ALA A 4 21.82 21.13 -7.50
C ALA A 4 21.33 19.67 -7.27
N LEU A 5 20.61 19.07 -8.23
CA LEU A 5 20.29 17.64 -8.19
C LEU A 5 21.55 16.76 -8.29
N GLY A 6 22.49 17.12 -9.18
CA GLY A 6 23.77 16.43 -9.32
C GLY A 6 24.62 16.46 -8.04
N GLU A 7 24.53 17.55 -7.27
CA GLU A 7 25.18 17.72 -5.97
C GLU A 7 24.36 17.16 -4.78
N LYS A 8 23.25 16.49 -5.05
CA LYS A 8 22.30 15.96 -4.04
C LYS A 8 21.68 17.04 -3.13
N ASN A 9 21.61 18.27 -3.58
CA ASN A 9 20.91 19.35 -2.88
C ASN A 9 19.46 19.45 -3.40
N CYS A 10 18.67 18.41 -3.11
CA CYS A 10 17.33 18.22 -3.66
C CYS A 10 16.39 19.37 -3.30
N LYS A 11 16.45 19.89 -2.06
CA LYS A 11 15.60 21.03 -1.62
C LYS A 11 15.87 22.30 -2.42
N GLN A 12 17.14 22.60 -2.65
CA GLN A 12 17.51 23.75 -3.45
C GLN A 12 17.10 23.57 -4.92
N ALA A 13 17.25 22.33 -5.44
CA ALA A 13 16.81 22.01 -6.79
C ALA A 13 15.29 22.19 -6.95
N ALA A 14 14.50 21.68 -6.03
CA ALA A 14 13.04 21.84 -5.99
C ALA A 14 12.65 23.33 -5.99
N GLY A 15 13.31 24.15 -5.18
CA GLY A 15 13.08 25.59 -5.16
C GLY A 15 13.33 26.27 -6.52
N TYR A 16 14.40 25.89 -7.23
CA TYR A 16 14.67 26.43 -8.56
C TYR A 16 13.66 25.96 -9.61
N PHE A 17 13.24 24.70 -9.57
CA PHE A 17 12.26 24.19 -10.52
C PHE A 17 10.88 24.79 -10.29
N ASN A 18 10.47 24.95 -9.03
CA ASN A 18 9.21 25.61 -8.68
C ASN A 18 9.17 27.07 -9.19
N ARG A 19 10.26 27.82 -9.04
CA ARG A 19 10.36 29.17 -9.60
C ARG A 19 10.18 29.19 -11.12
N ILE A 20 10.74 28.23 -11.87
CA ILE A 20 10.57 28.17 -13.33
C ILE A 20 9.10 27.93 -13.66
N LYS A 21 8.43 27.00 -12.93
CA LYS A 21 7.00 26.70 -13.09
C LYS A 21 6.13 27.95 -12.84
N GLU A 22 6.42 28.73 -11.79
CA GLU A 22 5.63 29.88 -11.40
C GLU A 22 5.92 31.13 -12.23
N GLU A 23 7.20 31.46 -12.46
CA GLU A 23 7.61 32.70 -13.13
C GLU A 23 7.57 32.59 -14.66
N HIS A 24 7.72 31.35 -15.21
CA HIS A 24 7.87 31.14 -16.66
C HIS A 24 7.04 29.91 -17.14
N PRO A 25 5.71 29.86 -16.88
CA PRO A 25 4.88 28.68 -17.17
C PRO A 25 4.80 28.30 -18.66
N PHE A 26 5.00 29.27 -19.54
CA PHE A 26 5.00 29.04 -21.00
C PHE A 26 6.41 28.86 -21.59
N SER A 27 7.43 28.74 -20.76
CA SER A 27 8.78 28.47 -21.22
C SER A 27 8.90 27.05 -21.79
N PRO A 28 9.70 26.81 -22.84
CA PRO A 28 10.03 25.45 -23.30
C PRO A 28 10.66 24.56 -22.21
N TYR A 29 11.15 25.17 -21.14
CA TYR A 29 11.76 24.50 -20.00
C TYR A 29 10.75 24.18 -18.86
N ALA A 30 9.54 24.77 -18.90
CA ALA A 30 8.56 24.60 -17.83
C ALA A 30 8.21 23.13 -17.63
N LEU A 31 7.91 22.40 -18.71
CA LEU A 31 7.58 20.98 -18.66
C LEU A 31 8.70 20.13 -18.05
N ARG A 32 9.95 20.41 -18.42
CA ARG A 32 11.11 19.72 -17.82
C ARG A 32 11.31 20.10 -16.36
N ALA A 33 11.00 21.34 -15.99
CA ALA A 33 11.10 21.79 -14.61
C ALA A 33 10.02 21.15 -13.72
N GLU A 34 8.79 20.97 -14.24
CA GLU A 34 7.72 20.28 -13.54
C GLU A 34 8.09 18.82 -13.21
N LEU A 35 8.61 18.09 -14.20
CA LEU A 35 9.05 16.71 -13.97
C LEU A 35 10.25 16.65 -13.02
N ALA A 36 11.23 17.53 -13.21
CA ALA A 36 12.41 17.61 -12.35
C ALA A 36 12.09 18.06 -10.91
N LEU A 37 11.00 18.81 -10.70
CA LEU A 37 10.49 19.13 -9.37
C LEU A 37 9.97 17.87 -8.67
N ALA A 38 9.19 17.04 -9.37
CA ALA A 38 8.71 15.75 -8.83
C ALA A 38 9.89 14.82 -8.48
N ASP A 39 10.88 14.72 -9.36
CA ASP A 39 12.10 13.94 -9.13
C ASP A 39 12.90 14.47 -7.93
N ALA A 40 12.98 15.79 -7.75
CA ALA A 40 13.67 16.39 -6.62
C ALA A 40 13.01 16.04 -5.29
N HIS A 41 11.67 16.10 -5.21
CA HIS A 41 10.93 15.64 -4.02
C HIS A 41 11.14 14.15 -3.76
N PHE A 42 11.12 13.32 -4.81
CA PHE A 42 11.37 11.89 -4.67
C PHE A 42 12.77 11.60 -4.11
N LEU A 43 13.79 12.27 -4.61
CA LEU A 43 15.19 12.13 -4.17
C LEU A 43 15.44 12.66 -2.75
N ASP A 44 14.66 13.65 -2.32
CA ASP A 44 14.70 14.19 -0.94
C ASP A 44 13.85 13.33 0.03
N GLU A 45 13.30 12.20 -0.44
CA GLU A 45 12.43 11.30 0.32
C GLU A 45 11.10 11.96 0.75
N GLU A 46 10.76 13.10 0.18
CA GLU A 46 9.48 13.78 0.37
C GLU A 46 8.41 13.11 -0.53
N TYR A 47 8.19 11.80 -0.33
CA TYR A 47 7.40 10.95 -1.24
C TYR A 47 5.98 11.46 -1.47
N TRP A 48 5.36 12.05 -0.45
CA TRP A 48 4.02 12.62 -0.60
C TRP A 48 4.00 13.82 -1.54
N MET A 49 5.01 14.70 -1.43
CA MET A 49 5.16 15.83 -2.35
C MET A 49 5.48 15.35 -3.77
N ALA A 50 6.26 14.30 -3.90
CA ALA A 50 6.54 13.67 -5.18
C ALA A 50 5.26 13.09 -5.82
N VAL A 51 4.40 12.41 -5.04
CA VAL A 51 3.09 11.90 -5.51
C VAL A 51 2.25 13.03 -6.10
N GLU A 52 2.10 14.14 -5.39
CA GLU A 52 1.30 15.27 -5.86
C GLU A 52 1.91 15.88 -7.13
N ALA A 53 3.23 16.08 -7.16
CA ALA A 53 3.91 16.67 -8.33
C ALA A 53 3.84 15.77 -9.59
N TYR A 54 4.00 14.44 -9.43
CA TYR A 54 3.82 13.51 -10.56
C TYR A 54 2.37 13.41 -11.02
N ARG A 55 1.40 13.48 -10.11
CA ARG A 55 -0.04 13.49 -10.43
C ARG A 55 -0.45 14.76 -11.18
N ASP A 56 0.07 15.91 -10.76
CA ASP A 56 -0.09 17.16 -11.49
C ASP A 56 0.47 17.05 -12.91
N PHE A 57 1.70 16.52 -13.07
CA PHE A 57 2.32 16.35 -14.38
C PHE A 57 1.49 15.42 -15.28
N GLU A 58 1.01 14.29 -14.79
CA GLU A 58 0.16 13.38 -15.52
C GLU A 58 -1.14 14.06 -16.00
N THR A 59 -1.76 14.85 -15.12
CA THR A 59 -3.02 15.54 -15.41
C THR A 59 -2.84 16.63 -16.44
N LEU A 60 -1.75 17.38 -16.37
CA LEU A 60 -1.47 18.50 -17.28
C LEU A 60 -0.92 18.02 -18.63
N HIS A 61 -0.21 16.90 -18.65
CA HIS A 61 0.51 16.41 -19.83
C HIS A 61 0.23 14.94 -20.17
N PRO A 62 -1.04 14.50 -20.31
CA PRO A 62 -1.41 13.07 -20.39
C PRO A 62 -0.89 12.35 -21.65
N ARG A 63 -0.42 13.10 -22.67
CA ARG A 63 0.13 12.53 -23.91
C ARG A 63 1.65 12.70 -24.01
N ASN A 64 2.31 13.10 -22.93
CA ASN A 64 3.75 13.27 -22.94
C ASN A 64 4.46 11.89 -22.98
N GLU A 65 5.58 11.84 -23.68
CA GLU A 65 6.40 10.61 -23.78
C GLU A 65 6.95 10.12 -22.43
N ALA A 66 7.04 11.01 -21.42
CA ALA A 66 7.47 10.67 -20.09
C ALA A 66 6.37 10.00 -19.22
N ILE A 67 5.13 9.90 -19.70
CA ILE A 67 4.03 9.31 -18.89
C ILE A 67 4.34 7.91 -18.35
N PRO A 68 4.94 6.98 -19.09
CA PRO A 68 5.31 5.69 -18.51
C PRO A 68 6.28 5.79 -17.32
N TYR A 69 7.22 6.71 -17.38
CA TYR A 69 8.11 7.02 -16.26
C TYR A 69 7.36 7.63 -15.08
N VAL A 70 6.47 8.60 -15.35
CA VAL A 70 5.67 9.30 -14.33
C VAL A 70 4.78 8.31 -13.58
N LEU A 71 4.05 7.45 -14.28
CA LEU A 71 3.20 6.42 -13.67
C LEU A 71 4.03 5.46 -12.81
N TYR A 72 5.22 5.08 -13.27
CA TYR A 72 6.11 4.22 -12.50
C TYR A 72 6.58 4.91 -11.22
N GLN A 73 7.07 6.15 -11.31
CA GLN A 73 7.54 6.92 -10.15
C GLN A 73 6.41 7.25 -9.18
N LEU A 74 5.21 7.52 -9.69
CA LEU A 74 4.01 7.73 -8.88
C LEU A 74 3.69 6.48 -8.06
N GLY A 75 3.65 5.31 -8.68
CA GLY A 75 3.46 4.03 -7.99
C GLY A 75 4.57 3.75 -6.97
N VAL A 76 5.84 4.01 -7.31
CA VAL A 76 6.97 3.84 -6.37
C VAL A 76 6.87 4.83 -5.21
N SER A 77 6.52 6.08 -5.46
CA SER A 77 6.34 7.10 -4.41
C SER A 77 5.24 6.69 -3.44
N LEU A 78 4.06 6.27 -3.93
CA LEU A 78 2.97 5.76 -3.12
C LEU A 78 3.41 4.54 -2.28
N ARG A 79 4.14 3.60 -2.88
CA ARG A 79 4.70 2.46 -2.14
C ARG A 79 5.67 2.89 -1.05
N LYS A 80 6.46 3.94 -1.28
CA LYS A 80 7.39 4.50 -0.30
C LYS A 80 6.67 5.27 0.82
N THR A 81 5.54 5.90 0.56
CA THR A 81 4.72 6.49 1.64
C THR A 81 4.09 5.43 2.53
N TYR A 82 3.87 4.23 1.99
CA TYR A 82 3.29 3.06 2.69
C TYR A 82 4.38 2.24 3.39
N THR A 83 5.19 2.85 4.25
CA THR A 83 6.29 2.17 4.97
C THR A 83 5.91 1.66 6.35
N SER A 84 4.80 2.11 6.93
CA SER A 84 4.35 1.72 8.26
C SER A 84 3.11 0.83 8.20
N ILE A 85 3.15 -0.28 8.92
CA ILE A 85 2.04 -1.24 9.08
C ILE A 85 0.77 -0.59 9.65
N ASP A 86 0.91 0.53 10.38
CA ASP A 86 -0.21 1.27 10.97
C ASP A 86 -0.94 2.19 9.99
N ARG A 87 -0.38 2.45 8.81
CA ARG A 87 -1.01 3.31 7.81
C ARG A 87 -2.13 2.59 7.06
N SER A 88 -3.00 3.37 6.44
CA SER A 88 -4.10 2.84 5.64
C SER A 88 -3.57 2.00 4.47
N ALA A 89 -4.33 1.01 4.03
CA ALA A 89 -3.96 0.21 2.85
C ALA A 89 -4.22 0.96 1.53
N THR A 90 -4.68 2.19 1.59
CA THR A 90 -5.14 2.98 0.43
C THR A 90 -4.00 3.25 -0.53
N GLU A 91 -2.87 3.73 -0.02
CA GLU A 91 -1.70 4.09 -0.83
C GLU A 91 -1.11 2.85 -1.52
N GLY A 92 -1.08 1.71 -0.82
CA GLY A 92 -0.60 0.45 -1.40
C GLY A 92 -1.52 -0.08 -2.52
N LYS A 93 -2.83 0.09 -2.38
CA LYS A 93 -3.82 -0.28 -3.42
C LYS A 93 -3.74 0.67 -4.61
N GLU A 94 -3.63 1.96 -4.37
CA GLU A 94 -3.46 2.97 -5.40
C GLU A 94 -2.17 2.76 -6.19
N ALA A 95 -1.06 2.40 -5.53
CA ALA A 95 0.18 2.03 -6.21
C ALA A 95 -0.03 0.86 -7.19
N ILE A 96 -0.78 -0.17 -6.77
CA ILE A 96 -1.12 -1.30 -7.65
C ILE A 96 -1.93 -0.84 -8.86
N GLU A 97 -2.87 0.11 -8.71
CA GLU A 97 -3.65 0.65 -9.81
C GLU A 97 -2.76 1.35 -10.85
N TYR A 98 -1.81 2.20 -10.43
CA TYR A 98 -0.86 2.84 -11.33
C TYR A 98 0.05 1.84 -12.05
N PHE A 99 0.58 0.85 -11.35
CA PHE A 99 1.40 -0.20 -11.97
C PHE A 99 0.59 -1.09 -12.92
N THR A 100 -0.67 -1.39 -12.59
CA THR A 100 -1.56 -2.17 -13.47
C THR A 100 -1.86 -1.39 -14.75
N ARG A 101 -2.17 -0.11 -14.63
CA ARG A 101 -2.38 0.77 -15.77
C ARG A 101 -1.11 0.88 -16.63
N LEU A 102 0.05 1.02 -16.00
CA LEU A 102 1.34 1.07 -16.69
C LEU A 102 1.60 -0.21 -17.50
N GLN A 103 1.31 -1.38 -16.92
CA GLN A 103 1.44 -2.68 -17.60
C GLN A 103 0.48 -2.82 -18.79
N GLN A 104 -0.74 -2.28 -18.66
CA GLN A 104 -1.78 -2.39 -19.70
C GLN A 104 -1.58 -1.42 -20.85
N GLU A 105 -1.28 -0.14 -20.53
CA GLU A 105 -1.18 0.94 -21.52
C GLU A 105 0.21 1.03 -22.18
N TYR A 106 1.26 0.61 -21.46
CA TYR A 106 2.66 0.79 -21.90
C TYR A 106 3.51 -0.49 -21.73
N PRO A 107 3.03 -1.68 -22.18
CA PRO A 107 3.69 -2.97 -21.92
C PRO A 107 5.11 -3.07 -22.52
N ASP A 108 5.36 -2.39 -23.63
CA ASP A 108 6.62 -2.45 -24.37
C ASP A 108 7.72 -1.55 -23.78
N THR A 109 7.36 -0.67 -22.84
CA THR A 109 8.33 0.20 -22.17
C THR A 109 9.13 -0.55 -21.10
N GLU A 110 10.29 -0.03 -20.74
CA GLU A 110 11.08 -0.54 -19.61
C GLU A 110 10.25 -0.56 -18.31
N TYR A 111 9.47 0.49 -18.07
CA TYR A 111 8.64 0.65 -16.88
C TYR A 111 7.46 -0.33 -16.88
N GLY A 112 6.81 -0.55 -18.03
CA GLY A 112 5.74 -1.53 -18.18
C GLY A 112 6.22 -2.96 -17.87
N ARG A 113 7.44 -3.30 -18.28
CA ARG A 113 8.06 -4.61 -18.00
C ARG A 113 8.42 -4.78 -16.50
N LYS A 114 8.69 -3.68 -15.77
CA LYS A 114 8.97 -3.70 -14.33
C LYS A 114 7.70 -3.70 -13.47
N ALA A 115 6.56 -3.31 -14.02
CA ALA A 115 5.32 -3.15 -13.27
C ALA A 115 4.85 -4.45 -12.55
N PRO A 116 4.90 -5.65 -13.15
CA PRO A 116 4.48 -6.88 -12.46
C PRO A 116 5.24 -7.16 -11.17
N GLU A 117 6.54 -6.91 -11.14
CA GLU A 117 7.36 -7.05 -9.92
C GLU A 117 6.91 -6.08 -8.84
N GLN A 118 6.66 -4.82 -9.21
CA GLN A 118 6.19 -3.80 -8.26
C GLN A 118 4.79 -4.13 -7.72
N ILE A 119 3.91 -4.68 -8.55
CA ILE A 119 2.58 -5.15 -8.11
C ILE A 119 2.74 -6.28 -7.08
N ALA A 120 3.60 -7.25 -7.34
CA ALA A 120 3.85 -8.36 -6.42
C ALA A 120 4.37 -7.87 -5.06
N GLU A 121 5.31 -6.93 -5.05
CA GLU A 121 5.83 -6.31 -3.83
C GLU A 121 4.75 -5.55 -3.05
N CYS A 122 3.89 -4.77 -3.72
CA CYS A 122 2.79 -4.08 -3.07
C CYS A 122 1.80 -5.09 -2.45
N ARG A 123 1.44 -6.14 -3.18
CA ARG A 123 0.51 -7.19 -2.71
C ARG A 123 1.10 -7.96 -1.52
N LYS A 124 2.39 -8.28 -1.55
CA LYS A 124 3.10 -8.89 -0.42
C LYS A 124 3.04 -8.01 0.83
N THR A 125 3.32 -6.72 0.69
CA THR A 125 3.27 -5.76 1.81
C THR A 125 1.85 -5.64 2.38
N LEU A 126 0.81 -5.62 1.53
CA LEU A 126 -0.58 -5.60 1.97
C LEU A 126 -0.98 -6.89 2.69
N ALA A 127 -0.52 -8.05 2.22
CA ALA A 127 -0.73 -9.34 2.89
C ALA A 127 -0.08 -9.37 4.27
N GLN A 128 1.16 -8.89 4.39
CA GLN A 128 1.88 -8.78 5.68
C GLN A 128 1.14 -7.89 6.67
N ARG A 129 0.55 -6.78 6.21
CA ARG A 129 -0.26 -5.91 7.06
C ARG A 129 -1.50 -6.64 7.60
N GLU A 130 -2.24 -7.36 6.74
CA GLU A 130 -3.41 -8.12 7.18
C GLU A 130 -3.03 -9.23 8.17
N ILE A 131 -1.88 -9.89 7.97
CA ILE A 131 -1.31 -10.86 8.91
C ILE A 131 -0.99 -10.20 10.26
N TYR A 132 -0.40 -9.02 10.26
CA TYR A 132 -0.13 -8.29 11.48
C TYR A 132 -1.42 -8.01 12.26
N ILE A 133 -2.46 -7.50 11.59
CA ILE A 133 -3.77 -7.25 12.20
C ILE A 133 -4.38 -8.56 12.74
N ALA A 134 -4.27 -9.66 11.99
CA ALA A 134 -4.74 -10.96 12.42
C ALA A 134 -4.01 -11.44 13.69
N ASN A 135 -2.69 -11.24 13.77
CA ASN A 135 -1.89 -11.59 14.94
C ASN A 135 -2.22 -10.71 16.17
N VAL A 136 -2.58 -9.44 15.97
CA VAL A 136 -3.08 -8.58 17.05
C VAL A 136 -4.39 -9.14 17.60
N PHE A 137 -5.35 -9.51 16.75
CA PHE A 137 -6.59 -10.16 17.20
C PHE A 137 -6.34 -11.51 17.88
N TRP A 138 -5.39 -12.29 17.39
CA TRP A 138 -4.96 -13.52 18.04
C TRP A 138 -4.44 -13.26 19.46
N GLY A 139 -3.59 -12.24 19.66
CA GLY A 139 -3.07 -11.85 20.96
C GLY A 139 -4.12 -11.33 21.93
N MET A 140 -5.23 -10.77 21.40
CA MET A 140 -6.41 -10.36 22.15
C MET A 140 -7.40 -11.52 22.42
N GLU A 141 -7.04 -12.77 22.05
CA GLU A 141 -7.89 -13.95 22.14
C GLU A 141 -9.19 -13.84 21.30
N ASN A 142 -9.29 -12.84 20.41
CA ASN A 142 -10.40 -12.72 19.47
C ASN A 142 -10.14 -13.62 18.25
N TYR A 143 -10.26 -14.92 18.46
CA TYR A 143 -9.92 -15.93 17.45
C TYR A 143 -10.82 -15.89 16.23
N GLN A 144 -12.07 -15.45 16.36
CA GLN A 144 -12.98 -15.27 15.23
C GLN A 144 -12.49 -14.16 14.29
N ALA A 145 -12.14 -13.00 14.85
CA ALA A 145 -11.61 -11.90 14.05
C ALA A 145 -10.25 -12.25 13.43
N ALA A 146 -9.37 -12.93 14.19
CA ALA A 146 -8.09 -13.41 13.68
C ALA A 146 -8.29 -14.36 12.48
N TYR A 147 -9.19 -15.35 12.61
CA TYR A 147 -9.53 -16.28 11.53
C TYR A 147 -10.01 -15.55 10.28
N THR A 148 -10.94 -14.60 10.43
CA THR A 148 -11.47 -13.82 9.30
C THR A 148 -10.38 -13.07 8.56
N ARG A 149 -9.42 -12.48 9.29
CA ARG A 149 -8.29 -11.76 8.69
C ARG A 149 -7.32 -12.70 7.99
N PHE A 150 -6.97 -13.84 8.57
CA PHE A 150 -6.14 -14.84 7.91
C PHE A 150 -6.81 -15.38 6.64
N GLN A 151 -8.11 -15.68 6.67
CA GLN A 151 -8.87 -16.09 5.48
C GLN A 151 -8.85 -15.00 4.39
N HIS A 152 -8.94 -13.73 4.77
CA HIS A 152 -8.84 -12.61 3.82
C HIS A 152 -7.49 -12.63 3.08
N VAL A 153 -6.38 -12.89 3.78
CA VAL A 153 -5.05 -12.99 3.14
C VAL A 153 -5.03 -14.12 2.10
N VAL A 154 -5.48 -15.31 2.48
CA VAL A 154 -5.48 -16.50 1.59
C VAL A 154 -6.32 -16.27 0.33
N GLN A 155 -7.44 -15.54 0.46
CA GLN A 155 -8.36 -15.30 -0.66
C GLN A 155 -7.89 -14.13 -1.55
N THR A 156 -7.35 -13.06 -0.96
CA THR A 156 -7.05 -11.81 -1.68
C THR A 156 -5.63 -11.80 -2.25
N TYR A 157 -4.68 -12.45 -1.56
CA TYR A 157 -3.26 -12.41 -1.90
C TYR A 157 -2.66 -13.82 -2.06
N PRO A 158 -3.27 -14.72 -2.89
CA PRO A 158 -2.77 -16.08 -3.08
C PRO A 158 -1.39 -16.13 -3.76
N ASP A 159 -1.02 -15.08 -4.46
CA ASP A 159 0.26 -14.89 -5.13
C ASP A 159 1.41 -14.52 -4.16
N ALA A 160 1.13 -13.97 -3.00
CA ALA A 160 2.08 -13.80 -1.90
C ALA A 160 2.23 -15.14 -1.14
N THR A 161 2.94 -16.09 -1.75
CA THR A 161 2.92 -17.52 -1.36
C THR A 161 3.31 -17.78 0.09
N GLU A 162 4.36 -17.15 0.59
CA GLU A 162 4.83 -17.29 1.97
C GLU A 162 3.79 -16.76 2.96
N GLU A 163 3.25 -15.58 2.71
CA GLU A 163 2.22 -14.93 3.51
C GLU A 163 0.91 -15.72 3.50
N ALA A 164 0.52 -16.24 2.32
CA ALA A 164 -0.70 -17.03 2.16
C ALA A 164 -0.60 -18.39 2.89
N GLU A 165 0.56 -19.04 2.85
CA GLU A 165 0.80 -20.30 3.57
C GLU A 165 0.81 -20.08 5.09
N TYR A 166 1.50 -19.05 5.57
CA TYR A 166 1.44 -18.65 6.97
C TYR A 166 0.00 -18.37 7.43
N ALA A 167 -0.73 -17.59 6.64
CA ALA A 167 -2.13 -17.25 6.96
C ALA A 167 -3.04 -18.46 6.95
N ARG A 168 -2.83 -19.44 6.07
CA ARG A 168 -3.59 -20.70 6.06
C ARG A 168 -3.38 -21.47 7.36
N THR A 169 -2.12 -21.72 7.73
CA THR A 169 -1.77 -22.49 8.93
C THR A 169 -2.27 -21.80 10.20
N LYS A 170 -2.07 -20.50 10.35
CA LYS A 170 -2.54 -19.73 11.51
C LYS A 170 -4.05 -19.56 11.51
N GLY A 171 -4.68 -19.46 10.34
CA GLY A 171 -6.12 -19.39 10.20
C GLY A 171 -6.81 -20.66 10.68
N GLU A 172 -6.28 -21.84 10.33
CA GLU A 172 -6.78 -23.12 10.84
C GLU A 172 -6.68 -23.19 12.37
N ALA A 173 -5.54 -22.80 12.94
CA ALA A 173 -5.37 -22.75 14.39
C ALA A 173 -6.34 -21.74 15.05
N ALA A 174 -6.57 -20.58 14.44
CA ALA A 174 -7.53 -19.59 14.92
C ALA A 174 -8.96 -20.13 14.90
N TYR A 175 -9.34 -20.83 13.83
CA TYR A 175 -10.65 -21.47 13.73
C TYR A 175 -10.88 -22.52 14.82
N LEU A 176 -9.90 -23.38 15.07
CA LEU A 176 -9.99 -24.39 16.13
C LEU A 176 -10.15 -23.75 17.52
N LYS A 177 -9.38 -22.71 17.81
CA LYS A 177 -9.49 -21.94 19.06
C LYS A 177 -10.85 -21.27 19.19
N PHE A 178 -11.33 -20.62 18.12
CA PHE A 178 -12.67 -20.02 18.09
C PHE A 178 -13.76 -21.05 18.41
N ARG A 179 -13.73 -22.24 17.77
CA ARG A 179 -14.70 -23.31 18.03
C ARG A 179 -14.65 -23.83 19.46
N GLN A 180 -13.46 -23.89 20.06
CA GLN A 180 -13.29 -24.30 21.45
C GLN A 180 -13.91 -23.29 22.43
N THR A 181 -13.61 -22.00 22.25
CA THR A 181 -14.15 -20.94 23.11
C THR A 181 -15.65 -20.79 22.95
N ASP A 182 -16.17 -20.85 21.72
CA ASP A 182 -17.62 -20.79 21.44
C ASP A 182 -18.38 -21.94 22.11
N ALA A 183 -17.88 -23.15 21.98
CA ALA A 183 -18.48 -24.32 22.64
C ALA A 183 -18.44 -24.26 24.19
N GLN A 184 -17.36 -23.65 24.74
CA GLN A 184 -17.24 -23.45 26.18
C GLN A 184 -18.23 -22.39 26.68
N THR A 185 -18.34 -21.25 25.98
CA THR A 185 -19.32 -20.19 26.30
C THR A 185 -20.75 -20.72 26.24
N MET A 186 -21.09 -21.51 25.24
CA MET A 186 -22.42 -22.16 25.15
C MET A 186 -22.72 -23.07 26.33
N ARG A 187 -21.76 -23.89 26.78
CA ARG A 187 -21.92 -24.75 27.97
C ARG A 187 -22.13 -23.92 29.23
N GLU A 188 -21.30 -22.89 29.45
CA GLU A 188 -21.41 -22.00 30.61
C GLU A 188 -22.77 -21.28 30.66
N THR A 189 -23.27 -20.85 29.50
CA THR A 189 -24.59 -20.20 29.39
C THR A 189 -25.71 -21.17 29.70
N GLN A 190 -25.62 -22.43 29.24
CA GLN A 190 -26.61 -23.47 29.55
C GLN A 190 -26.57 -23.84 31.04
N GLU A 191 -25.38 -24.06 31.61
CA GLU A 191 -25.22 -24.37 33.03
C GLU A 191 -25.67 -23.21 33.95
N GLY A 192 -25.39 -21.98 33.58
CA GLY A 192 -25.86 -20.78 34.27
C GLY A 192 -27.40 -20.69 34.30
N SER A 193 -28.04 -20.95 33.17
CA SER A 193 -29.50 -20.99 33.05
C SER A 193 -30.15 -22.06 33.96
N TRP A 194 -29.53 -23.22 34.12
CA TRP A 194 -30.00 -24.26 35.05
C TRP A 194 -29.82 -23.88 36.52
N LYS A 195 -28.71 -23.23 36.89
CA LYS A 195 -28.46 -22.74 38.26
C LYS A 195 -29.45 -21.65 38.67
N ASP A 196 -29.80 -20.75 37.76
CA ASP A 196 -30.79 -19.71 38.02
C ASP A 196 -32.21 -20.30 38.17
N TRP A 197 -32.55 -21.34 37.41
CA TRP A 197 -33.83 -22.03 37.51
C TRP A 197 -34.00 -22.74 38.88
N PHE A 198 -32.93 -23.40 39.36
CA PHE A 198 -32.94 -24.07 40.68
C PHE A 198 -32.94 -23.07 41.86
N ARG A 199 -32.60 -21.82 41.66
CA ARG A 199 -32.64 -20.79 42.72
C ARG A 199 -34.07 -20.33 43.05
N TRP A 200 -35.05 -20.64 42.20
CA TRP A 200 -36.44 -20.27 42.36
C TRP A 200 -37.33 -21.41 42.85
N LEU A 201 -36.77 -22.61 43.02
CA LEU A 201 -37.39 -23.78 43.67
C LEU A 201 -36.96 -23.90 45.14
#